data_f77527edc9a75119864afbab85baa2ff
#
_entry.id   f77527edc9a75119864afbab85baa2ff
#
_cell.length_a   1.000
_cell.length_b   1.000
_cell.length_c   1.000
_cell.angle_alpha   90.00
_cell.angle_beta   90.00
_cell.angle_gamma   90.00
#
_symmetry.space_group_name_H-M   'P 1'
#
loop_
_entity.id
_entity.type
_entity.pdbx_description
1 polymer ?
#
loop_
_entity_poly.entity_id
_entity_poly.type
_entity_poly.pdbx_seq_one_letter_code
_entity_poly.pdbx_strand_id
1 'polypeptide(L)'
;ESGDYIFPQTESGQSMRWSKFKDKDPRDIFDIVSQRVFPAIKKMKHGKLPDFNMAGDLVEVNEADQYSNSENTAFSRYMEDAMFLIPTPQVLQKIVTGLEDLYTHDIADGDMQGDLYEYMLGKLASAGRNGQFRTPRHIIDMIVELVEPTPDDTICDPACGTAGFLVASAKYIREHYEDTMTSDQWDAYASTMFSGFDTDRTMLRISAMNLMLHSISNPDVDYKDSVSKQNDISSKYTVCLANPPFKGTIDAESINDNLKAVTNTKKTELLFLALFLRLLKKGGRCACIVPDGVLFGSSNAHKSIRKEIIENHQLQAVISMPSGVFKPYAGVSTAVLVFTKTGAGGTENVWFYDMKAD
;
A
#
# COMPACT_ATOMS: atom_id res chain seq x y z
N GLU A 1 -26.03 20.29 -6.10
CA GLU A 1 -24.94 20.61 -7.06
C GLU A 1 -23.90 21.55 -6.45
N SER A 2 -23.36 21.24 -5.29
CA SER A 2 -22.16 21.87 -4.78
C SER A 2 -20.97 21.15 -5.40
N GLY A 3 -20.57 21.57 -6.61
CA GLY A 3 -19.45 20.97 -7.31
C GLY A 3 -18.13 21.33 -6.63
N ASP A 4 -17.58 20.44 -5.82
CA ASP A 4 -16.19 20.49 -5.43
C ASP A 4 -15.33 20.17 -6.66
N TYR A 5 -14.89 21.22 -7.35
CA TYR A 5 -14.09 21.06 -8.55
C TYR A 5 -12.62 20.82 -8.18
N ILE A 6 -12.04 19.71 -8.68
CA ILE A 6 -10.61 19.42 -8.55
C ILE A 6 -9.77 20.49 -9.27
N PHE A 7 -10.21 20.90 -10.48
CA PHE A 7 -9.54 21.89 -11.31
C PHE A 7 -10.12 23.28 -11.08
N PRO A 8 -9.30 24.33 -10.91
CA PRO A 8 -9.78 25.70 -10.83
C PRO A 8 -10.67 26.07 -12.02
N GLN A 9 -11.69 26.92 -11.78
CA GLN A 9 -12.68 27.30 -12.81
C GLN A 9 -12.19 28.45 -13.70
N THR A 10 -10.90 28.72 -13.69
CA THR A 10 -10.22 29.67 -14.58
C THR A 10 -9.85 29.01 -15.90
N GLU A 11 -9.52 29.80 -16.92
CA GLU A 11 -9.02 29.29 -18.20
C GLU A 11 -7.74 28.47 -18.02
N SER A 12 -6.83 28.95 -17.16
CA SER A 12 -5.59 28.27 -16.81
C SER A 12 -5.87 26.91 -16.13
N GLY A 13 -6.72 26.91 -15.11
CA GLY A 13 -7.10 25.69 -14.38
C GLY A 13 -7.78 24.67 -15.28
N GLN A 14 -8.72 25.13 -16.13
CA GLN A 14 -9.41 24.24 -17.07
C GLN A 14 -8.50 23.70 -18.17
N SER A 15 -7.44 24.44 -18.55
CA SER A 15 -6.46 23.96 -19.56
C SER A 15 -5.68 22.72 -19.10
N MET A 16 -5.59 22.45 -17.79
CA MET A 16 -4.94 21.28 -17.21
C MET A 16 -5.76 19.99 -17.30
N ARG A 17 -7.02 20.08 -17.71
CA ARG A 17 -7.88 18.88 -17.85
C ARG A 17 -7.44 18.04 -19.05
N TRP A 18 -7.42 16.73 -18.86
CA TRP A 18 -7.08 15.74 -19.89
C TRP A 18 -7.78 16.03 -21.23
N SER A 19 -9.09 16.22 -21.21
CA SER A 19 -9.91 16.51 -22.37
C SER A 19 -9.56 17.82 -23.11
N LYS A 20 -8.75 18.68 -22.51
CA LYS A 20 -8.36 19.97 -23.08
C LYS A 20 -6.96 19.95 -23.70
N PHE A 21 -6.11 19.01 -23.33
CA PHE A 21 -4.74 18.97 -23.86
C PHE A 21 -4.38 17.69 -24.62
N LYS A 22 -5.11 16.58 -24.46
CA LYS A 22 -4.75 15.28 -25.04
C LYS A 22 -4.57 15.29 -26.56
N ASP A 23 -5.35 16.12 -27.27
CA ASP A 23 -5.36 16.21 -28.74
C ASP A 23 -4.52 17.37 -29.30
N LYS A 24 -3.72 18.04 -28.45
CA LYS A 24 -2.85 19.15 -28.88
C LYS A 24 -1.54 18.63 -29.50
N ASP A 25 -0.76 19.56 -30.07
CA ASP A 25 0.58 19.25 -30.58
C ASP A 25 1.49 18.70 -29.46
N PRO A 26 2.45 17.79 -29.78
CA PRO A 26 3.34 17.19 -28.79
C PRO A 26 4.06 18.19 -27.90
N ARG A 27 4.46 19.34 -28.44
CA ARG A 27 5.12 20.41 -27.66
C ARG A 27 4.16 21.05 -26.66
N ASP A 28 2.94 21.38 -27.12
CA ASP A 28 1.92 21.97 -26.25
C ASP A 28 1.53 21.03 -25.12
N ILE A 29 1.35 19.73 -25.42
CA ILE A 29 1.09 18.70 -24.40
C ILE A 29 2.24 18.68 -23.38
N PHE A 30 3.48 18.68 -23.85
CA PHE A 30 4.65 18.62 -23.00
C PHE A 30 4.75 19.85 -22.07
N ASP A 31 4.53 21.05 -22.63
CA ASP A 31 4.58 22.30 -21.87
C ASP A 31 3.44 22.36 -20.83
N ILE A 32 2.22 21.99 -21.22
CA ILE A 32 1.08 21.96 -20.29
C ILE A 32 1.36 20.97 -19.16
N VAL A 33 1.79 19.74 -19.48
CA VAL A 33 2.00 18.70 -18.46
C VAL A 33 3.19 19.03 -17.57
N SER A 34 4.34 19.41 -18.14
CA SER A 34 5.57 19.65 -17.37
C SER A 34 5.55 20.94 -16.55
N GLN A 35 4.93 22.00 -17.08
CA GLN A 35 4.97 23.34 -16.48
C GLN A 35 3.71 23.69 -15.68
N ARG A 36 2.58 22.99 -15.90
CA ARG A 36 1.31 23.28 -15.24
C ARG A 36 0.77 22.07 -14.47
N VAL A 37 0.42 20.98 -15.18
CA VAL A 37 -0.23 19.82 -14.55
C VAL A 37 0.64 19.22 -13.46
N PHE A 38 1.90 18.91 -13.78
CA PHE A 38 2.80 18.26 -12.82
C PHE A 38 3.14 19.16 -11.61
N PRO A 39 3.48 20.45 -11.77
CA PRO A 39 3.64 21.37 -10.64
C PRO A 39 2.36 21.56 -9.83
N ALA A 40 1.18 21.61 -10.46
CA ALA A 40 -0.10 21.74 -9.76
C ALA A 40 -0.40 20.51 -8.90
N ILE A 41 -0.16 19.30 -9.44
CA ILE A 41 -0.32 18.04 -8.67
C ILE A 41 0.61 18.02 -7.45
N LYS A 42 1.84 18.50 -7.58
CA LYS A 42 2.78 18.60 -6.44
C LYS A 42 2.29 19.53 -5.31
N LYS A 43 1.47 20.49 -5.64
CA LYS A 43 0.90 21.51 -4.72
C LYS A 43 -0.57 21.28 -4.42
N MET A 44 -1.11 20.13 -4.80
CA MET A 44 -2.51 19.79 -4.55
C MET A 44 -2.77 19.73 -3.03
N LYS A 45 -3.80 20.45 -2.57
CA LYS A 45 -4.25 20.45 -1.18
C LYS A 45 -5.72 20.06 -1.11
N HIS A 46 -6.09 19.21 -0.18
CA HIS A 46 -7.50 18.77 0.03
C HIS A 46 -8.22 18.32 -1.25
N GLY A 47 -7.51 17.63 -2.15
CA GLY A 47 -8.08 17.16 -3.41
C GLY A 47 -8.27 18.24 -4.49
N LYS A 48 -7.87 19.49 -4.20
CA LYS A 48 -7.97 20.63 -5.15
C LYS A 48 -6.59 21.00 -5.70
N LEU A 49 -6.52 21.28 -6.99
CA LEU A 49 -5.32 21.80 -7.65
C LEU A 49 -5.24 23.32 -7.49
N PRO A 50 -4.04 23.89 -7.28
CA PRO A 50 -3.83 25.33 -7.32
C PRO A 50 -4.00 25.87 -8.74
N ASP A 51 -4.23 27.17 -8.83
CA ASP A 51 -4.33 27.88 -10.12
C ASP A 51 -3.01 28.56 -10.50
N PHE A 52 -2.96 29.13 -11.69
CA PHE A 52 -1.84 29.93 -12.20
C PHE A 52 -2.29 31.36 -12.44
N ASN A 53 -1.45 32.34 -12.07
CA ASN A 53 -1.68 33.73 -12.40
C ASN A 53 -1.36 34.02 -13.90
N MET A 54 -1.62 35.24 -14.35
CA MET A 54 -1.33 35.67 -15.71
C MET A 54 0.17 35.63 -16.07
N ALA A 55 1.06 35.64 -15.08
CA ALA A 55 2.50 35.50 -15.24
C ALA A 55 2.96 34.04 -15.34
N GLY A 56 2.06 33.07 -15.11
CA GLY A 56 2.35 31.63 -15.12
C GLY A 56 2.87 31.09 -13.79
N ASP A 57 2.84 31.90 -12.71
CA ASP A 57 3.21 31.44 -11.37
C ASP A 57 2.01 30.74 -10.69
N LEU A 58 2.29 29.72 -9.88
CA LEU A 58 1.30 29.06 -9.06
C LEU A 58 0.71 30.04 -8.04
N VAL A 59 -0.60 30.18 -8.04
CA VAL A 59 -1.35 30.91 -7.02
C VAL A 59 -1.75 29.93 -5.93
N GLU A 60 -1.24 30.12 -4.72
CA GLU A 60 -1.69 29.29 -3.59
C GLU A 60 -3.18 29.50 -3.34
N VAL A 61 -3.90 28.40 -3.15
CA VAL A 61 -5.31 28.45 -2.73
C VAL A 61 -5.39 29.22 -1.43
N ASN A 62 -6.10 30.37 -1.42
CA ASN A 62 -6.23 31.21 -0.23
C ASN A 62 -6.75 30.39 0.95
N GLU A 63 -6.06 30.47 2.08
CA GLU A 63 -6.40 29.84 3.37
C GLU A 63 -7.73 30.32 3.98
N ALA A 64 -8.52 31.11 3.25
CA ALA A 64 -9.80 31.65 3.74
C ALA A 64 -10.92 30.60 3.87
N ASP A 65 -10.76 29.41 3.32
CA ASP A 65 -11.61 28.26 3.64
C ASP A 65 -11.10 27.59 4.92
N GLN A 66 -11.30 28.27 6.05
CA GLN A 66 -11.08 27.78 7.40
C GLN A 66 -12.04 26.64 7.75
N TYR A 67 -11.80 25.44 7.22
CA TYR A 67 -12.30 24.21 7.81
C TYR A 67 -11.16 23.21 7.92
N SER A 68 -10.74 23.05 9.17
CA SER A 68 -9.84 22.06 9.72
C SER A 68 -8.34 22.18 9.38
N ASN A 69 -7.53 22.12 10.43
CA ASN A 69 -6.10 21.78 10.46
C ASN A 69 -5.87 20.36 9.93
N SER A 70 -6.32 20.04 8.72
CA SER A 70 -6.01 18.77 8.12
C SER A 70 -4.70 18.88 7.36
N GLU A 71 -3.71 18.19 7.89
CA GLU A 71 -2.41 17.96 7.31
C GLU A 71 -2.51 17.59 5.82
N ASN A 72 -1.49 17.89 5.03
CA ASN A 72 -1.37 17.49 3.64
C ASN A 72 -1.71 15.99 3.49
N THR A 73 -2.52 15.63 2.49
CA THR A 73 -2.82 14.24 2.20
C THR A 73 -1.54 13.44 1.98
N ALA A 74 -1.55 12.13 2.23
CA ALA A 74 -0.39 11.27 1.99
C ALA A 74 0.13 11.44 0.55
N PHE A 75 -0.79 11.51 -0.43
CA PHE A 75 -0.44 11.74 -1.83
C PHE A 75 0.34 13.05 -2.04
N SER A 76 -0.14 14.17 -1.49
CA SER A 76 0.54 15.48 -1.63
C SER A 76 1.95 15.44 -1.03
N ARG A 77 2.11 14.84 0.15
CA ARG A 77 3.42 14.70 0.81
C ARG A 77 4.43 13.94 -0.05
N TYR A 78 4.00 12.86 -0.70
CA TYR A 78 4.89 12.03 -1.53
C TYR A 78 5.07 12.57 -2.94
N MET A 79 4.19 13.44 -3.42
CA MET A 79 4.36 14.13 -4.70
C MET A 79 5.30 15.32 -4.60
N GLU A 80 5.54 15.89 -3.42
CA GLU A 80 6.41 17.07 -3.24
C GLU A 80 7.81 16.88 -3.84
N ASP A 81 8.43 15.72 -3.63
CA ASP A 81 9.77 15.36 -4.14
C ASP A 81 9.73 14.77 -5.56
N ALA A 82 8.56 14.62 -6.19
CA ALA A 82 8.45 14.02 -7.50
C ALA A 82 9.08 14.91 -8.58
N MET A 83 9.78 14.28 -9.53
CA MET A 83 10.39 14.95 -10.68
C MET A 83 9.74 14.48 -11.97
N PHE A 84 9.49 15.42 -12.88
CA PHE A 84 9.03 15.11 -14.22
C PHE A 84 10.23 14.62 -15.06
N LEU A 85 10.25 13.33 -15.38
CA LEU A 85 11.39 12.67 -16.04
C LEU A 85 11.12 12.25 -17.49
N ILE A 86 9.98 12.62 -18.06
CA ILE A 86 9.69 12.28 -19.46
C ILE A 86 10.61 13.12 -20.37
N PRO A 87 11.45 12.47 -21.20
CA PRO A 87 12.59 13.16 -21.83
C PRO A 87 12.20 14.04 -23.03
N THR A 88 11.11 13.71 -23.74
CA THR A 88 10.75 14.42 -24.96
C THR A 88 9.24 14.54 -25.16
N PRO A 89 8.77 15.57 -25.89
CA PRO A 89 7.37 15.73 -26.26
C PRO A 89 6.78 14.51 -26.97
N GLN A 90 7.54 13.85 -27.84
CA GLN A 90 7.09 12.69 -28.61
C GLN A 90 6.86 11.46 -27.70
N VAL A 91 7.68 11.30 -26.67
CA VAL A 91 7.49 10.23 -25.68
C VAL A 91 6.22 10.50 -24.87
N LEU A 92 6.02 11.73 -24.41
CA LEU A 92 4.81 12.09 -23.67
C LEU A 92 3.55 11.91 -24.53
N GLN A 93 3.59 12.34 -25.80
CA GLN A 93 2.46 12.14 -26.72
C GLN A 93 2.09 10.67 -26.87
N LYS A 94 3.09 9.77 -27.04
CA LYS A 94 2.82 8.32 -27.10
C LYS A 94 2.16 7.81 -25.85
N ILE A 95 2.58 8.29 -24.67
CA ILE A 95 1.96 7.94 -23.39
C ILE A 95 0.50 8.43 -23.36
N VAL A 96 0.26 9.68 -23.72
CA VAL A 96 -1.09 10.27 -23.74
C VAL A 96 -2.01 9.52 -24.70
N THR A 97 -1.55 9.22 -25.92
CA THR A 97 -2.32 8.45 -26.89
C THR A 97 -2.62 7.04 -26.39
N GLY A 98 -1.62 6.34 -25.84
CA GLY A 98 -1.82 4.99 -25.32
C GLY A 98 -2.79 4.95 -24.13
N LEU A 99 -2.73 5.96 -23.25
CA LEU A 99 -3.70 6.08 -22.16
C LEU A 99 -5.11 6.38 -22.67
N GLU A 100 -5.24 7.23 -23.67
CA GLU A 100 -6.54 7.56 -24.27
C GLU A 100 -7.18 6.33 -24.93
N ASP A 101 -6.38 5.53 -25.65
CA ASP A 101 -6.86 4.28 -26.24
C ASP A 101 -7.40 3.31 -25.17
N LEU A 102 -6.70 3.20 -24.04
CA LEU A 102 -7.15 2.41 -22.90
C LEU A 102 -8.45 2.97 -22.29
N TYR A 103 -8.52 4.28 -22.07
CA TYR A 103 -9.70 4.95 -21.51
C TYR A 103 -10.94 4.83 -22.40
N THR A 104 -10.78 4.86 -23.71
CA THR A 104 -11.92 4.83 -24.65
C THR A 104 -12.42 3.43 -24.97
N HIS A 105 -11.55 2.41 -24.90
CA HIS A 105 -11.89 1.06 -25.34
C HIS A 105 -12.07 0.06 -24.19
N ASP A 106 -11.36 0.26 -23.08
CA ASP A 106 -11.26 -0.75 -22.03
C ASP A 106 -11.79 -0.28 -20.65
N ILE A 107 -11.97 1.03 -20.44
CA ILE A 107 -12.29 1.58 -19.10
C ILE A 107 -13.61 2.34 -19.12
N ALA A 108 -14.72 1.62 -19.08
CA ALA A 108 -16.05 2.22 -18.93
C ALA A 108 -16.47 2.40 -17.46
N ASP A 109 -15.86 1.68 -16.52
CA ASP A 109 -16.19 1.66 -15.09
C ASP A 109 -15.05 2.18 -14.20
N GLY A 110 -15.39 2.91 -13.12
CA GLY A 110 -14.41 3.49 -12.19
C GLY A 110 -13.51 2.47 -11.50
N ASP A 111 -13.97 1.24 -11.31
CA ASP A 111 -13.18 0.14 -10.73
C ASP A 111 -12.06 -0.34 -11.68
N MET A 112 -12.23 -0.19 -12.98
CA MET A 112 -11.23 -0.58 -13.98
C MET A 112 -9.96 0.27 -13.96
N GLN A 113 -10.00 1.50 -13.46
CA GLN A 113 -8.78 2.35 -13.35
C GLN A 113 -7.78 1.76 -12.36
N GLY A 114 -8.27 1.28 -11.22
CA GLY A 114 -7.45 0.60 -10.22
C GLY A 114 -6.86 -0.70 -10.77
N ASP A 115 -7.66 -1.50 -11.45
CA ASP A 115 -7.21 -2.78 -12.05
C ASP A 115 -6.19 -2.58 -13.17
N LEU A 116 -6.35 -1.56 -13.99
CA LEU A 116 -5.36 -1.18 -14.99
C LEU A 116 -4.04 -0.76 -14.34
N TYR A 117 -4.11 0.05 -13.29
CA TYR A 117 -2.92 0.47 -12.55
C TYR A 117 -2.19 -0.73 -11.95
N GLU A 118 -2.91 -1.64 -11.32
CA GLU A 118 -2.39 -2.90 -10.81
C GLU A 118 -1.75 -3.76 -11.91
N TYR A 119 -2.39 -3.87 -13.09
CA TYR A 119 -1.82 -4.56 -14.24
C TYR A 119 -0.51 -3.93 -14.73
N MET A 120 -0.48 -2.60 -14.84
CA MET A 120 0.73 -1.85 -15.21
C MET A 120 1.87 -2.08 -14.21
N LEU A 121 1.59 -2.02 -12.91
CA LEU A 121 2.57 -2.33 -11.87
C LEU A 121 3.08 -3.77 -11.99
N GLY A 122 2.21 -4.73 -12.31
CA GLY A 122 2.59 -6.13 -12.58
C GLY A 122 3.55 -6.26 -13.78
N LYS A 123 3.30 -5.53 -14.85
CA LYS A 123 4.18 -5.52 -16.03
C LYS A 123 5.53 -4.87 -15.75
N LEU A 124 5.56 -3.78 -14.98
CA LEU A 124 6.80 -3.13 -14.56
C LEU A 124 7.65 -4.05 -13.68
N ALA A 125 7.04 -4.77 -12.75
CA ALA A 125 7.70 -5.75 -11.91
C ALA A 125 8.31 -6.88 -12.76
N SER A 126 7.57 -7.42 -13.72
CA SER A 126 8.04 -8.49 -14.63
C SER A 126 9.19 -8.04 -15.53
N ALA A 127 9.26 -6.77 -15.89
CA ALA A 127 10.33 -6.21 -16.72
C ALA A 127 11.66 -6.01 -15.98
N GLY A 128 11.74 -6.32 -14.68
CA GLY A 128 12.98 -6.31 -13.88
C GLY A 128 13.62 -4.93 -13.65
N ARG A 129 12.95 -3.85 -14.02
CA ARG A 129 13.53 -2.50 -13.99
C ARG A 129 13.47 -1.79 -12.65
N ASN A 130 12.68 -2.28 -11.71
CA ASN A 130 12.60 -1.72 -10.35
C ASN A 130 12.51 -2.84 -9.31
N GLY A 131 13.38 -3.81 -9.33
CA GLY A 131 13.75 -4.85 -8.36
C GLY A 131 12.89 -5.11 -7.12
N GLN A 132 11.63 -4.70 -7.11
CA GLN A 132 10.80 -4.73 -5.93
C GLN A 132 9.92 -5.96 -5.94
N PHE A 133 9.98 -6.63 -4.82
CA PHE A 133 9.20 -7.82 -4.52
C PHE A 133 7.70 -7.48 -4.54
N ARG A 134 7.01 -7.95 -5.56
CA ARG A 134 5.56 -7.87 -5.59
C ARG A 134 4.97 -9.25 -5.35
N THR A 135 4.08 -9.34 -4.38
CA THR A 135 3.33 -10.57 -4.15
C THR A 135 2.36 -10.80 -5.32
N PRO A 136 2.32 -12.00 -5.92
CA PRO A 136 1.36 -12.32 -6.96
C PRO A 136 -0.09 -12.11 -6.49
N ARG A 137 -0.94 -11.56 -7.37
CA ARG A 137 -2.30 -11.17 -7.03
C ARG A 137 -3.11 -12.33 -6.40
N HIS A 138 -3.10 -13.49 -7.04
CA HIS A 138 -3.81 -14.67 -6.54
C HIS A 138 -3.37 -15.14 -5.16
N ILE A 139 -2.12 -14.87 -4.75
CA ILE A 139 -1.63 -15.16 -3.40
C ILE A 139 -2.17 -14.13 -2.41
N ILE A 140 -2.21 -12.86 -2.81
CA ILE A 140 -2.81 -11.80 -1.99
C ILE A 140 -4.29 -12.10 -1.75
N ASP A 141 -5.04 -12.38 -2.82
CA ASP A 141 -6.47 -12.65 -2.77
C ASP A 141 -6.76 -13.86 -1.87
N MET A 142 -6.02 -14.96 -2.02
CA MET A 142 -6.11 -16.13 -1.13
C MET A 142 -5.88 -15.76 0.35
N ILE A 143 -4.89 -14.94 0.64
CA ILE A 143 -4.58 -14.54 2.02
C ILE A 143 -5.69 -13.66 2.59
N VAL A 144 -6.24 -12.76 1.80
CA VAL A 144 -7.35 -11.88 2.20
C VAL A 144 -8.61 -12.69 2.46
N GLU A 145 -8.94 -13.66 1.59
CA GLU A 145 -10.04 -14.62 1.79
C GLU A 145 -9.91 -15.43 3.08
N LEU A 146 -8.70 -15.85 3.43
CA LEU A 146 -8.45 -16.58 4.69
C LEU A 146 -8.62 -15.70 5.95
N VAL A 147 -8.44 -14.40 5.82
CA VAL A 147 -8.54 -13.46 6.95
C VAL A 147 -9.93 -12.88 7.10
N GLU A 148 -10.70 -12.80 6.01
CA GLU A 148 -12.07 -12.28 5.97
C GLU A 148 -12.18 -10.90 6.67
N PRO A 149 -11.55 -9.85 6.11
CA PRO A 149 -11.62 -8.52 6.72
C PRO A 149 -13.05 -7.96 6.66
N THR A 150 -13.43 -7.21 7.70
CA THR A 150 -14.76 -6.64 7.87
C THR A 150 -14.70 -5.11 7.93
N PRO A 151 -15.83 -4.38 7.76
CA PRO A 151 -15.87 -2.93 7.89
C PRO A 151 -15.48 -2.37 9.27
N ASP A 152 -15.45 -3.21 10.29
CA ASP A 152 -15.04 -2.81 11.66
C ASP A 152 -13.55 -3.02 11.92
N ASP A 153 -12.81 -3.55 10.95
CA ASP A 153 -11.39 -3.79 11.08
C ASP A 153 -10.55 -2.53 10.84
N THR A 154 -9.41 -2.50 11.49
CA THR A 154 -8.29 -1.60 11.18
C THR A 154 -7.13 -2.46 10.67
N ILE A 155 -6.77 -2.27 9.40
CA ILE A 155 -5.88 -3.16 8.65
C ILE A 155 -4.53 -2.50 8.43
N CYS A 156 -3.44 -3.21 8.71
CA CYS A 156 -2.09 -2.69 8.54
C CYS A 156 -1.23 -3.64 7.70
N ASP A 157 -0.50 -3.05 6.74
CA ASP A 157 0.64 -3.67 6.09
C ASP A 157 1.91 -2.89 6.44
N PRO A 158 2.76 -3.36 7.38
CA PRO A 158 3.96 -2.65 7.80
C PRO A 158 5.15 -2.78 6.82
N ALA A 159 4.95 -3.36 5.65
CA ALA A 159 5.90 -3.45 4.54
C ALA A 159 5.14 -3.36 3.20
N CYS A 160 4.32 -2.31 3.05
CA CYS A 160 3.21 -2.29 2.11
C CYS A 160 3.61 -2.28 0.62
N GLY A 161 4.83 -1.87 0.28
CA GLY A 161 5.27 -1.80 -1.11
C GLY A 161 4.28 -1.00 -1.98
N THR A 162 3.59 -1.66 -2.88
CA THR A 162 2.55 -1.07 -3.74
C THR A 162 1.15 -1.06 -3.12
N ALA A 163 1.00 -1.41 -1.85
CA ALA A 163 -0.25 -1.57 -1.09
C ALA A 163 -1.17 -2.70 -1.59
N GLY A 164 -0.62 -3.75 -2.22
CA GLY A 164 -1.42 -4.83 -2.79
C GLY A 164 -2.36 -5.51 -1.78
N PHE A 165 -1.91 -5.79 -0.55
CA PHE A 165 -2.76 -6.36 0.50
C PHE A 165 -3.86 -5.41 0.96
N LEU A 166 -3.57 -4.11 1.08
CA LEU A 166 -4.55 -3.12 1.48
C LEU A 166 -5.63 -2.93 0.41
N VAL A 167 -5.23 -2.88 -0.87
CA VAL A 167 -6.14 -2.81 -2.01
C VAL A 167 -7.05 -4.05 -2.08
N ALA A 168 -6.47 -5.25 -1.93
CA ALA A 168 -7.25 -6.49 -1.96
C ALA A 168 -8.25 -6.56 -0.79
N SER A 169 -7.83 -6.12 0.41
CA SER A 169 -8.73 -6.03 1.57
C SER A 169 -9.86 -5.03 1.34
N ALA A 170 -9.56 -3.88 0.72
CA ALA A 170 -10.56 -2.89 0.37
C ALA A 170 -11.60 -3.44 -0.63
N LYS A 171 -11.14 -4.14 -1.67
CA LYS A 171 -12.03 -4.82 -2.63
C LYS A 171 -12.90 -5.87 -1.96
N TYR A 172 -12.30 -6.74 -1.13
CA TYR A 172 -13.03 -7.75 -0.37
C TYR A 172 -14.14 -7.15 0.48
N ILE A 173 -13.84 -6.08 1.23
CA ILE A 173 -14.83 -5.40 2.07
C ILE A 173 -15.96 -4.80 1.21
N ARG A 174 -15.65 -4.17 0.09
CA ARG A 174 -16.69 -3.66 -0.83
C ARG A 174 -17.55 -4.78 -1.38
N GLU A 175 -16.95 -5.83 -1.91
CA GLU A 175 -17.67 -6.95 -2.53
C GLU A 175 -18.65 -7.64 -1.56
N HIS A 176 -18.28 -7.71 -0.27
CA HIS A 176 -19.09 -8.43 0.72
C HIS A 176 -20.01 -7.56 1.56
N TYR A 177 -19.70 -6.25 1.72
CA TYR A 177 -20.37 -5.40 2.71
C TYR A 177 -20.86 -4.05 2.17
N GLU A 178 -20.63 -3.69 0.89
CA GLU A 178 -20.95 -2.38 0.33
C GLU A 178 -22.37 -1.91 0.67
N ASP A 179 -23.36 -2.78 0.52
CA ASP A 179 -24.79 -2.48 0.77
C ASP A 179 -25.15 -2.32 2.25
N THR A 180 -24.27 -2.74 3.17
CA THR A 180 -24.55 -2.78 4.61
C THR A 180 -23.69 -1.84 5.43
N MET A 181 -22.68 -1.22 4.83
CA MET A 181 -21.79 -0.29 5.51
C MET A 181 -22.51 0.99 5.91
N THR A 182 -22.26 1.42 7.15
CA THR A 182 -22.73 2.71 7.67
C THR A 182 -21.90 3.88 7.13
N SER A 183 -22.39 5.11 7.30
CA SER A 183 -21.63 6.33 6.94
C SER A 183 -20.28 6.39 7.65
N ASP A 184 -20.22 6.05 8.94
CA ASP A 184 -18.98 6.08 9.72
C ASP A 184 -17.98 5.03 9.21
N GLN A 185 -18.45 3.86 8.76
CA GLN A 185 -17.60 2.83 8.16
C GLN A 185 -17.08 3.27 6.78
N TRP A 186 -17.88 3.98 5.99
CA TRP A 186 -17.44 4.57 4.73
C TRP A 186 -16.40 5.69 4.95
N ASP A 187 -16.57 6.52 5.97
CA ASP A 187 -15.59 7.53 6.34
C ASP A 187 -14.26 6.90 6.80
N ALA A 188 -14.35 5.82 7.58
CA ALA A 188 -13.18 5.04 7.97
C ALA A 188 -12.51 4.36 6.76
N TYR A 189 -13.29 3.75 5.87
CA TYR A 189 -12.80 3.15 4.63
C TYR A 189 -12.02 4.15 3.77
N ALA A 190 -12.53 5.36 3.65
CA ALA A 190 -11.90 6.41 2.85
C ALA A 190 -10.58 6.94 3.44
N SER A 191 -10.28 6.71 4.74
CA SER A 191 -9.19 7.40 5.42
C SER A 191 -8.37 6.58 6.43
N THR A 192 -9.00 5.90 7.38
CA THR A 192 -8.34 5.36 8.59
C THR A 192 -8.32 3.85 8.70
N MET A 193 -9.10 3.16 7.87
CA MET A 193 -9.22 1.70 7.91
C MET A 193 -7.94 1.00 7.46
N PHE A 194 -7.23 1.56 6.48
CA PHE A 194 -6.07 0.96 5.83
C PHE A 194 -4.81 1.76 6.11
N SER A 195 -3.86 1.18 6.82
CA SER A 195 -2.56 1.80 7.13
C SER A 195 -1.41 1.03 6.48
N GLY A 196 -0.50 1.72 5.82
CA GLY A 196 0.68 1.13 5.18
C GLY A 196 1.98 1.81 5.59
N PHE A 197 3.05 1.05 5.79
CA PHE A 197 4.38 1.59 6.04
C PHE A 197 5.40 1.05 5.04
N ASP A 198 6.30 1.92 4.59
CA ASP A 198 7.45 1.53 3.79
C ASP A 198 8.62 2.50 4.04
N THR A 199 9.83 2.08 3.71
CA THR A 199 11.05 2.92 3.75
C THR A 199 11.44 3.47 2.39
N ASP A 200 10.73 3.12 1.33
CA ASP A 200 10.94 3.64 -0.02
C ASP A 200 9.86 4.69 -0.37
N ARG A 201 10.28 5.95 -0.49
CA ARG A 201 9.38 7.06 -0.85
C ARG A 201 8.70 6.88 -2.21
N THR A 202 9.35 6.20 -3.15
CA THR A 202 8.76 5.88 -4.45
C THR A 202 7.61 4.89 -4.29
N MET A 203 7.80 3.88 -3.43
CA MET A 203 6.73 2.94 -3.11
C MET A 203 5.57 3.59 -2.41
N LEU A 204 5.81 4.48 -1.45
CA LEU A 204 4.76 5.22 -0.77
C LEU A 204 3.93 6.10 -1.73
N ARG A 205 4.58 6.69 -2.75
CA ARG A 205 3.88 7.40 -3.82
C ARG A 205 3.00 6.46 -4.64
N ILE A 206 3.55 5.33 -5.05
CA ILE A 206 2.82 4.30 -5.80
C ILE A 206 1.66 3.75 -4.97
N SER A 207 1.89 3.43 -3.70
CA SER A 207 0.85 2.89 -2.81
C SER A 207 -0.27 3.89 -2.56
N ALA A 208 0.05 5.17 -2.33
CA ALA A 208 -0.95 6.21 -2.17
C ALA A 208 -1.83 6.36 -3.44
N MET A 209 -1.20 6.37 -4.62
CA MET A 209 -1.93 6.41 -5.90
C MET A 209 -2.80 5.17 -6.09
N ASN A 210 -2.27 3.99 -5.77
CA ASN A 210 -2.98 2.72 -5.90
C ASN A 210 -4.25 2.70 -5.01
N LEU A 211 -4.11 3.09 -3.77
CA LEU A 211 -5.24 3.18 -2.83
C LEU A 211 -6.29 4.22 -3.28
N MET A 212 -5.85 5.39 -3.75
CA MET A 212 -6.76 6.42 -4.27
C MET A 212 -7.56 5.93 -5.49
N LEU A 213 -6.94 5.18 -6.39
CA LEU A 213 -7.60 4.59 -7.55
C LEU A 213 -8.60 3.46 -7.17
N HIS A 214 -8.54 2.98 -5.93
CA HIS A 214 -9.48 2.02 -5.35
C HIS A 214 -10.41 2.67 -4.31
N SER A 215 -10.74 3.94 -4.51
CA SER A 215 -11.74 4.70 -3.72
C SER A 215 -11.35 5.01 -2.28
N ILE A 216 -10.07 4.87 -1.92
CA ILE A 216 -9.54 5.32 -0.62
C ILE A 216 -8.98 6.73 -0.82
N SER A 217 -9.81 7.74 -0.60
CA SER A 217 -9.51 9.13 -0.98
C SER A 217 -8.39 9.78 -0.16
N ASN A 218 -8.17 9.34 1.08
CA ASN A 218 -7.11 9.84 1.95
C ASN A 218 -6.30 8.67 2.57
N PRO A 219 -5.45 7.99 1.78
CA PRO A 219 -4.71 6.81 2.23
C PRO A 219 -3.76 7.12 3.39
N ASP A 220 -3.80 6.29 4.46
CA ASP A 220 -2.87 6.36 5.61
C ASP A 220 -1.60 5.53 5.29
N VAL A 221 -0.77 6.05 4.39
CA VAL A 221 0.55 5.46 4.10
C VAL A 221 1.66 6.38 4.57
N ASP A 222 2.69 5.82 5.23
CA ASP A 222 3.70 6.63 5.90
C ASP A 222 5.12 6.08 5.75
N TYR A 223 6.10 6.99 5.65
CA TYR A 223 7.51 6.62 5.65
C TYR A 223 7.91 6.19 7.05
N LYS A 224 8.17 4.90 7.22
CA LYS A 224 8.50 4.35 8.53
C LYS A 224 9.35 3.09 8.41
N ASP A 225 10.45 3.05 9.12
CA ASP A 225 11.16 1.81 9.42
C ASP A 225 10.39 1.07 10.52
N SER A 226 9.59 0.10 10.10
CA SER A 226 8.60 -0.58 10.93
C SER A 226 9.19 -1.28 12.17
N VAL A 227 10.44 -1.73 12.09
CA VAL A 227 11.10 -2.46 13.19
C VAL A 227 12.03 -1.56 14.02
N SER A 228 12.14 -0.28 13.67
CA SER A 228 13.02 0.66 14.38
C SER A 228 12.45 1.13 15.71
N LYS A 229 13.32 1.71 16.54
CA LYS A 229 12.94 2.36 17.81
C LYS A 229 11.98 3.54 17.62
N GLN A 230 11.97 4.13 16.43
CA GLN A 230 11.09 5.26 16.12
C GLN A 230 9.64 4.82 15.90
N ASN A 231 9.40 3.53 15.64
CA ASN A 231 8.05 3.01 15.57
C ASN A 231 7.54 2.72 16.98
N ASP A 232 6.68 3.57 17.50
CA ASP A 232 6.04 3.47 18.82
C ASP A 232 4.65 2.82 18.79
N ILE A 233 4.12 2.51 17.59
CA ILE A 233 2.78 1.94 17.41
C ILE A 233 2.69 0.57 18.07
N SER A 234 1.67 0.40 18.90
CA SER A 234 1.35 -0.88 19.54
C SER A 234 -0.15 -1.01 19.74
N SER A 235 -0.68 -2.23 19.65
CA SER A 235 -2.10 -2.57 19.92
C SER A 235 -3.10 -1.62 19.21
N LYS A 236 -2.80 -1.26 17.95
CA LYS A 236 -3.61 -0.33 17.15
C LYS A 236 -4.52 -1.06 16.16
N TYR A 237 -4.07 -2.16 15.57
CA TYR A 237 -4.73 -2.81 14.44
C TYR A 237 -5.44 -4.10 14.83
N THR A 238 -6.51 -4.42 14.11
CA THR A 238 -7.23 -5.69 14.27
C THR A 238 -6.77 -6.74 13.25
N VAL A 239 -6.19 -6.29 12.13
CA VAL A 239 -5.66 -7.15 11.09
C VAL A 239 -4.27 -6.67 10.67
N CYS A 240 -3.32 -7.61 10.54
CA CYS A 240 -2.04 -7.39 9.88
C CYS A 240 -1.88 -8.37 8.70
N LEU A 241 -1.62 -7.82 7.51
CA LEU A 241 -1.35 -8.58 6.29
C LEU A 241 -0.04 -8.09 5.70
N ALA A 242 0.89 -8.98 5.39
CA ALA A 242 2.15 -8.56 4.81
C ALA A 242 2.93 -9.67 4.10
N ASN A 243 3.75 -9.25 3.16
CA ASN A 243 4.88 -10.01 2.65
C ASN A 243 6.19 -9.29 3.02
N PRO A 244 6.68 -9.44 4.28
CA PRO A 244 7.85 -8.73 4.75
C PRO A 244 9.13 -9.19 4.04
N PRO A 245 10.23 -8.41 4.09
CA PRO A 245 11.50 -8.80 3.50
C PRO A 245 11.99 -10.16 4.03
N PHE A 246 12.32 -11.11 3.14
CA PHE A 246 12.75 -12.46 3.49
C PHE A 246 14.19 -12.55 3.97
N LYS A 247 15.00 -11.52 3.69
CA LYS A 247 16.41 -11.43 4.04
C LYS A 247 16.76 -10.00 4.40
N GLY A 248 17.61 -9.86 5.34
CA GLY A 248 18.15 -8.58 5.76
C GLY A 248 18.63 -8.66 7.19
N THR A 249 19.57 -7.80 7.50
CA THR A 249 20.03 -7.58 8.87
C THR A 249 19.94 -6.10 9.17
N ILE A 250 19.40 -5.78 10.32
CA ILE A 250 19.24 -4.40 10.80
C ILE A 250 20.30 -4.15 11.85
N ASP A 251 20.75 -2.90 11.94
CA ASP A 251 21.63 -2.51 13.02
C ASP A 251 20.95 -2.73 14.37
N ALA A 252 21.64 -3.46 15.26
CA ALA A 252 21.09 -3.83 16.56
C ALA A 252 20.68 -2.62 17.42
N GLU A 253 21.34 -1.47 17.25
CA GLU A 253 21.04 -0.27 18.01
C GLU A 253 19.78 0.44 17.54
N SER A 254 19.40 0.28 16.27
CA SER A 254 18.19 0.85 15.69
C SER A 254 16.91 0.04 16.00
N ILE A 255 17.02 -1.27 16.30
CA ILE A 255 15.89 -2.17 16.53
C ILE A 255 15.15 -1.78 17.81
N ASN A 256 13.83 -1.77 17.73
CA ASN A 256 12.95 -1.54 18.89
C ASN A 256 13.14 -2.61 19.97
N ASP A 257 13.34 -2.17 21.20
CA ASP A 257 13.69 -3.06 22.32
C ASP A 257 12.55 -4.05 22.65
N ASN A 258 11.29 -3.69 22.43
CA ASN A 258 10.15 -4.60 22.61
C ASN A 258 10.22 -5.79 21.63
N LEU A 259 10.71 -5.59 20.42
CA LEU A 259 10.89 -6.67 19.44
C LEU A 259 12.04 -7.60 19.87
N LYS A 260 13.15 -7.01 20.36
CA LYS A 260 14.30 -7.81 20.89
C LYS A 260 13.91 -8.64 22.11
N ALA A 261 12.99 -8.17 22.92
CA ALA A 261 12.49 -8.91 24.08
C ALA A 261 11.78 -10.22 23.66
N VAL A 262 11.08 -10.22 22.53
CA VAL A 262 10.41 -11.39 21.97
C VAL A 262 11.39 -12.31 21.24
N THR A 263 12.24 -11.72 20.40
CA THR A 263 13.22 -12.46 19.61
C THR A 263 14.51 -11.66 19.47
N ASN A 264 15.55 -12.08 20.17
CA ASN A 264 16.85 -11.39 20.15
C ASN A 264 17.62 -11.72 18.88
N THR A 265 17.41 -10.92 17.85
CA THR A 265 17.97 -11.12 16.50
C THR A 265 18.13 -9.81 15.76
N LYS A 266 18.95 -9.83 14.68
CA LYS A 266 19.03 -8.78 13.66
C LYS A 266 18.31 -9.18 12.36
N LYS A 267 17.75 -10.39 12.29
CA LYS A 267 17.11 -10.91 11.10
C LYS A 267 15.73 -10.30 10.91
N THR A 268 15.54 -9.66 9.78
CA THR A 268 14.32 -8.92 9.46
C THR A 268 13.08 -9.79 9.52
N GLU A 269 13.12 -11.00 8.95
CA GLU A 269 11.99 -11.91 8.88
C GLU A 269 11.46 -12.34 10.26
N LEU A 270 12.32 -12.45 11.26
CA LEU A 270 11.92 -12.77 12.63
C LEU A 270 11.40 -11.55 13.41
N LEU A 271 12.02 -10.39 13.15
CA LEU A 271 11.59 -9.13 13.78
C LEU A 271 10.19 -8.72 13.32
N PHE A 272 9.83 -8.97 12.05
CA PHE A 272 8.48 -8.68 11.56
C PHE A 272 7.41 -9.54 12.25
N LEU A 273 7.69 -10.78 12.58
CA LEU A 273 6.74 -11.59 13.36
C LEU A 273 6.50 -11.02 14.78
N ALA A 274 7.56 -10.57 15.45
CA ALA A 274 7.43 -9.86 16.72
C ALA A 274 6.70 -8.52 16.56
N LEU A 275 6.92 -7.83 15.43
CA LEU A 275 6.23 -6.60 15.10
C LEU A 275 4.72 -6.80 14.92
N PHE A 276 4.27 -7.83 14.20
CA PHE A 276 2.84 -8.12 14.05
C PHE A 276 2.18 -8.32 15.40
N LEU A 277 2.80 -9.09 16.29
CA LEU A 277 2.30 -9.28 17.65
C LEU A 277 2.21 -7.95 18.42
N ARG A 278 3.14 -7.02 18.22
CA ARG A 278 3.10 -5.71 18.85
C ARG A 278 2.00 -4.81 18.26
N LEU A 279 1.86 -4.78 16.95
CA LEU A 279 0.91 -3.93 16.24
C LEU A 279 -0.55 -4.32 16.50
N LEU A 280 -0.83 -5.61 16.60
CA LEU A 280 -2.17 -6.15 16.80
C LEU A 280 -2.75 -5.80 18.16
N LYS A 281 -4.04 -5.50 18.19
CA LYS A 281 -4.89 -5.55 19.39
C LYS A 281 -5.02 -6.98 19.88
N LYS A 282 -5.42 -7.18 21.12
CA LYS A 282 -5.84 -8.49 21.61
C LYS A 282 -7.08 -8.96 20.84
N GLY A 283 -7.08 -10.18 20.34
CA GLY A 283 -8.09 -10.72 19.43
C GLY A 283 -7.81 -10.39 17.96
N GLY A 284 -6.82 -9.55 17.66
CA GLY A 284 -6.43 -9.25 16.29
C GLY A 284 -5.71 -10.42 15.61
N ARG A 285 -5.86 -10.50 14.29
CA ARG A 285 -5.39 -11.61 13.47
C ARG A 285 -4.34 -11.17 12.45
N CYS A 286 -3.43 -12.07 12.12
CA CYS A 286 -2.37 -11.86 11.14
C CYS A 286 -2.35 -12.98 10.13
N ALA A 287 -2.17 -12.64 8.86
CA ALA A 287 -1.69 -13.57 7.86
C ALA A 287 -0.48 -12.96 7.15
N CYS A 288 0.65 -13.65 7.21
CA CYS A 288 1.90 -13.14 6.66
C CYS A 288 2.70 -14.23 5.95
N ILE A 289 3.45 -13.80 4.92
CA ILE A 289 4.34 -14.68 4.18
C ILE A 289 5.69 -14.72 4.89
N VAL A 290 6.21 -15.92 5.09
CA VAL A 290 7.52 -16.15 5.71
C VAL A 290 8.36 -17.11 4.89
N PRO A 291 9.69 -16.98 4.86
CA PRO A 291 10.56 -18.00 4.28
C PRO A 291 10.59 -19.25 5.18
N ASP A 292 10.80 -20.41 4.59
CA ASP A 292 10.91 -21.71 5.31
C ASP A 292 11.90 -21.69 6.46
N GLY A 293 12.92 -20.83 6.37
CA GLY A 293 13.87 -20.63 7.46
C GLY A 293 13.22 -20.24 8.80
N VAL A 294 12.07 -19.58 8.78
CA VAL A 294 11.30 -19.25 9.98
C VAL A 294 10.74 -20.49 10.62
N LEU A 295 10.25 -21.45 9.82
CA LEU A 295 9.63 -22.69 10.30
C LEU A 295 10.68 -23.68 10.82
N PHE A 296 11.79 -23.84 10.10
CA PHE A 296 12.76 -24.90 10.33
C PHE A 296 14.07 -24.42 10.97
N GLY A 297 14.27 -23.12 11.14
CA GLY A 297 15.49 -22.56 11.72
C GLY A 297 15.72 -23.03 13.17
N SER A 298 16.98 -23.34 13.50
CA SER A 298 17.37 -23.94 14.77
C SER A 298 17.94 -22.97 15.80
N SER A 299 18.22 -21.70 15.42
CA SER A 299 18.75 -20.73 16.37
C SER A 299 17.76 -20.38 17.47
N ASN A 300 18.27 -19.88 18.60
CA ASN A 300 17.41 -19.46 19.72
C ASN A 300 16.36 -18.43 19.30
N ALA A 301 16.72 -17.50 18.41
CA ALA A 301 15.77 -16.50 17.93
C ALA A 301 14.60 -17.12 17.13
N HIS A 302 14.85 -18.12 16.27
CA HIS A 302 13.78 -18.84 15.56
C HIS A 302 12.88 -19.61 16.54
N LYS A 303 13.49 -20.26 17.55
CA LYS A 303 12.75 -21.01 18.56
C LYS A 303 11.90 -20.08 19.43
N SER A 304 12.44 -18.92 19.84
CA SER A 304 11.70 -18.00 20.71
C SER A 304 10.47 -17.42 20.03
N ILE A 305 10.58 -16.99 18.77
CA ILE A 305 9.40 -16.43 18.08
C ILE A 305 8.33 -17.49 17.77
N ARG A 306 8.74 -18.73 17.39
CA ARG A 306 7.76 -19.82 17.23
C ARG A 306 7.09 -20.18 18.55
N LYS A 307 7.86 -20.25 19.64
CA LYS A 307 7.34 -20.49 20.97
C LYS A 307 6.32 -19.41 21.36
N GLU A 308 6.66 -18.13 21.15
CA GLU A 308 5.77 -17.01 21.43
C GLU A 308 4.43 -17.15 20.72
N ILE A 309 4.45 -17.41 19.40
CA ILE A 309 3.23 -17.54 18.59
C ILE A 309 2.39 -18.76 19.03
N ILE A 310 3.03 -19.89 19.31
CA ILE A 310 2.33 -21.15 19.61
C ILE A 310 1.82 -21.19 21.05
N GLU A 311 2.63 -20.79 22.03
CA GLU A 311 2.31 -20.95 23.45
C GLU A 311 1.51 -19.77 24.01
N ASN A 312 1.82 -18.53 23.58
CA ASN A 312 1.19 -17.33 24.12
C ASN A 312 0.06 -16.78 23.24
N HIS A 313 -0.05 -17.30 22.01
CA HIS A 313 -1.08 -16.89 21.05
C HIS A 313 -1.72 -18.12 20.39
N GLN A 314 -2.53 -17.90 19.37
CA GLN A 314 -3.20 -18.97 18.64
C GLN A 314 -2.67 -19.05 17.21
N LEU A 315 -1.79 -20.02 16.92
CA LEU A 315 -1.42 -20.37 15.56
C LEU A 315 -2.54 -21.22 14.96
N GLN A 316 -3.14 -20.74 13.88
CA GLN A 316 -4.30 -21.37 13.23
C GLN A 316 -3.90 -22.20 12.02
N ALA A 317 -3.02 -21.66 11.17
CA ALA A 317 -2.62 -22.33 9.93
C ALA A 317 -1.18 -22.08 9.54
N VAL A 318 -0.61 -23.07 8.86
CA VAL A 318 0.67 -23.00 8.13
C VAL A 318 0.41 -23.55 6.73
N ILE A 319 0.50 -22.68 5.72
CA ILE A 319 0.24 -23.04 4.33
C ILE A 319 1.57 -22.97 3.58
N SER A 320 2.11 -24.13 3.22
CA SER A 320 3.35 -24.24 2.45
C SER A 320 3.09 -23.93 0.97
N MET A 321 3.89 -23.04 0.40
CA MET A 321 3.77 -22.64 -1.00
C MET A 321 4.83 -23.31 -1.88
N PRO A 322 4.53 -23.60 -3.16
CA PRO A 322 5.49 -24.17 -4.09
C PRO A 322 6.76 -23.31 -4.21
N SER A 323 7.91 -23.96 -4.38
CA SER A 323 9.15 -23.25 -4.64
C SER A 323 9.06 -22.46 -5.94
N GLY A 324 9.46 -21.20 -5.91
CA GLY A 324 9.47 -20.35 -7.10
C GLY A 324 8.23 -19.48 -7.31
N VAL A 325 7.23 -19.51 -6.43
CA VAL A 325 6.05 -18.60 -6.47
C VAL A 325 6.50 -17.14 -6.52
N PHE A 326 7.61 -16.81 -5.89
CA PHE A 326 8.18 -15.44 -5.88
C PHE A 326 9.35 -15.24 -6.86
N LYS A 327 9.53 -16.09 -7.86
CA LYS A 327 10.51 -15.84 -8.93
C LYS A 327 10.08 -14.61 -9.75
N PRO A 328 11.05 -13.81 -10.24
CA PRO A 328 12.51 -13.96 -10.12
C PRO A 328 13.10 -13.46 -8.80
N TYR A 329 12.32 -12.97 -7.85
CA TYR A 329 12.78 -12.25 -6.67
C TYR A 329 13.32 -13.17 -5.56
N ALA A 330 12.65 -14.29 -5.32
CA ALA A 330 13.07 -15.27 -4.33
C ALA A 330 12.94 -16.70 -4.88
N GLY A 331 14.04 -17.45 -4.85
CA GLY A 331 14.03 -18.88 -5.17
C GLY A 331 13.85 -19.78 -3.94
N VAL A 332 13.50 -19.18 -2.79
CA VAL A 332 13.31 -19.90 -1.52
C VAL A 332 11.86 -20.35 -1.40
N SER A 333 11.66 -21.50 -0.79
CA SER A 333 10.33 -21.94 -0.38
C SER A 333 9.81 -21.06 0.74
N THR A 334 8.51 -20.82 0.73
CA THR A 334 7.82 -19.92 1.64
C THR A 334 6.54 -20.54 2.16
N ALA A 335 6.02 -19.99 3.24
CA ALA A 335 4.73 -20.37 3.77
C ALA A 335 3.93 -19.14 4.20
N VAL A 336 2.62 -19.27 4.26
CA VAL A 336 1.72 -18.32 4.92
C VAL A 336 1.50 -18.80 6.34
N LEU A 337 1.71 -17.93 7.33
CA LEU A 337 1.33 -18.14 8.71
C LEU A 337 0.05 -17.36 9.00
N VAL A 338 -0.95 -18.04 9.58
CA VAL A 338 -2.19 -17.42 10.05
C VAL A 338 -2.29 -17.61 11.57
N PHE A 339 -2.37 -16.52 12.31
CA PHE A 339 -2.45 -16.56 13.77
C PHE A 339 -3.27 -15.41 14.36
N THR A 340 -3.80 -15.61 15.55
CA THR A 340 -4.52 -14.61 16.35
C THR A 340 -3.72 -14.24 17.59
N LYS A 341 -3.58 -12.95 17.88
CA LYS A 341 -2.98 -12.46 19.13
C LYS A 341 -3.96 -12.59 20.27
N THR A 342 -3.83 -13.61 21.07
CA THR A 342 -4.68 -13.84 22.25
C THR A 342 -4.04 -13.32 23.54
N GLY A 343 -2.72 -13.47 23.69
CA GLY A 343 -1.98 -13.20 24.91
C GLY A 343 -2.34 -14.17 26.07
N ALA A 344 -2.98 -15.29 25.74
CA ALA A 344 -3.46 -16.30 26.70
C ALA A 344 -3.34 -17.74 26.15
N GLY A 345 -2.50 -17.92 25.11
CA GLY A 345 -2.40 -19.18 24.38
C GLY A 345 -3.61 -19.44 23.48
N GLY A 346 -3.92 -20.71 23.23
CA GLY A 346 -5.08 -21.12 22.43
C GLY A 346 -4.74 -21.98 21.21
N THR A 347 -3.48 -22.33 21.01
CA THR A 347 -3.08 -23.25 19.93
C THR A 347 -3.34 -24.69 20.38
N GLU A 348 -4.53 -25.21 20.09
CA GLU A 348 -4.86 -26.62 20.31
C GLU A 348 -4.60 -27.47 19.07
N ASN A 349 -4.95 -26.95 17.91
CA ASN A 349 -4.74 -27.58 16.61
C ASN A 349 -4.20 -26.55 15.62
N VAL A 350 -3.35 -26.98 14.70
CA VAL A 350 -2.83 -26.18 13.60
C VAL A 350 -3.19 -26.85 12.29
N TRP A 351 -3.82 -26.12 11.39
CA TRP A 351 -4.07 -26.62 10.05
C TRP A 351 -2.80 -26.48 9.19
N PHE A 352 -2.32 -27.60 8.68
CA PHE A 352 -1.20 -27.64 7.74
C PHE A 352 -1.70 -27.97 6.35
N TYR A 353 -1.35 -27.14 5.39
CA TYR A 353 -1.69 -27.32 3.99
C TYR A 353 -0.44 -27.17 3.11
N ASP A 354 -0.24 -28.09 2.20
CA ASP A 354 0.85 -28.10 1.23
C ASP A 354 0.29 -27.83 -0.17
N MET A 355 0.51 -26.63 -0.68
CA MET A 355 0.14 -26.26 -2.04
C MET A 355 1.13 -26.89 -3.01
N LYS A 356 0.75 -28.01 -3.60
CA LYS A 356 1.57 -28.65 -4.63
C LYS A 356 1.45 -27.87 -5.93
N ALA A 357 2.58 -27.75 -6.65
CA ALA A 357 2.52 -27.35 -8.05
C ALA A 357 1.89 -28.51 -8.82
N ASP A 358 0.75 -28.26 -9.46
CA ASP A 358 0.18 -29.15 -10.45
C ASP A 358 0.96 -29.07 -11.77
#